data_f19f042fcc6bb581b9155f7f438fb3ab
#
_entry.id   f19f042fcc6bb581b9155f7f438fb3ab
#
_cell.length_a   1.000
_cell.length_b   1.000
_cell.length_c   1.000
_cell.angle_alpha   90.00
_cell.angle_beta   90.00
_cell.angle_gamma   90.00
#
_symmetry.space_group_name_H-M   'P 1'
#
loop_
_entity.id
_entity.type
_entity.pdbx_description
1 polymer ?
#
loop_
_entity_poly.entity_id
_entity_poly.type
_entity_poly.pdbx_seq_one_letter_code
_entity_poly.pdbx_strand_id
1 'polypeptide(L)'
;KIIAKEPCIVAGLEVATAVFRTVDENLVVTAHCQNGDLLANKQMILEVSGSARSILKAERVTLNFLGRMCGIATLTRKYVDQLAGTKAQLLDTRKTTPGLRILEKSATVVGGARNHRFGLSDGVIIKENHIRAAGGITIAVERLSESLPPTIKIEVEVSNLQEAQEALDAGAELIMLDNMSLAEMEMAVRTIRGRALLEASGNVTLENVRQVAETGVDFISTGAIIHSSRWADLSLLFEV
;
A
#
# COMPACT_ATOMS: atom_id res chain seq x y z
N LYS A 1 -17.60 -23.92 -4.92
CA LYS A 1 -16.33 -23.31 -5.36
C LYS A 1 -16.43 -21.79 -5.47
N ILE A 2 -15.34 -21.08 -5.14
CA ILE A 2 -15.21 -19.64 -5.43
C ILE A 2 -14.32 -19.51 -6.66
N ILE A 3 -14.77 -18.71 -7.64
CA ILE A 3 -14.06 -18.46 -8.90
C ILE A 3 -13.88 -16.96 -9.14
N ALA A 4 -12.83 -16.60 -9.86
CA ALA A 4 -12.63 -15.29 -10.43
C ALA A 4 -13.54 -15.11 -11.66
N LYS A 5 -14.21 -13.95 -11.81
CA LYS A 5 -15.01 -13.59 -12.98
C LYS A 5 -14.30 -12.61 -13.92
N GLU A 6 -13.13 -12.15 -13.51
CA GLU A 6 -12.22 -11.31 -14.29
C GLU A 6 -10.78 -11.64 -13.87
N PRO A 7 -9.75 -11.28 -14.67
CA PRO A 7 -8.37 -11.43 -14.26
C PRO A 7 -8.07 -10.60 -13.02
N CYS A 8 -7.48 -11.23 -11.99
CA CYS A 8 -7.11 -10.54 -10.75
C CYS A 8 -5.92 -11.20 -10.04
N ILE A 9 -5.24 -10.45 -9.20
CA ILE A 9 -4.25 -10.96 -8.26
C ILE A 9 -4.98 -11.45 -7.00
N VAL A 10 -4.74 -12.68 -6.61
CA VAL A 10 -5.35 -13.28 -5.41
C VAL A 10 -4.73 -12.68 -4.15
N ALA A 11 -5.59 -12.28 -3.22
CA ALA A 11 -5.19 -11.83 -1.88
C ALA A 11 -6.29 -12.13 -0.86
N GLY A 12 -5.92 -12.59 0.34
CA GLY A 12 -6.83 -12.79 1.45
C GLY A 12 -7.39 -14.22 1.60
N LEU A 13 -6.68 -15.23 1.12
CA LEU A 13 -7.09 -16.64 1.25
C LEU A 13 -7.27 -17.05 2.72
N GLU A 14 -6.40 -16.60 3.62
CA GLU A 14 -6.47 -16.85 5.05
C GLU A 14 -7.71 -16.21 5.68
N VAL A 15 -8.05 -15.00 5.24
CA VAL A 15 -9.25 -14.28 5.70
C VAL A 15 -10.51 -15.02 5.25
N ALA A 16 -10.57 -15.44 4.00
CA ALA A 16 -11.67 -16.24 3.47
C ALA A 16 -11.86 -17.56 4.24
N THR A 17 -10.77 -18.25 4.50
CA THR A 17 -10.75 -19.48 5.28
C THR A 17 -11.24 -19.23 6.72
N ALA A 18 -10.77 -18.16 7.34
CA ALA A 18 -11.19 -17.78 8.68
C ALA A 18 -12.69 -17.46 8.76
N VAL A 19 -13.25 -16.77 7.76
CA VAL A 19 -14.71 -16.48 7.70
C VAL A 19 -15.52 -17.77 7.66
N PHE A 20 -15.17 -18.73 6.78
CA PHE A 20 -15.87 -20.02 6.69
C PHE A 20 -15.81 -20.79 8.02
N ARG A 21 -14.62 -20.90 8.60
CA ARG A 21 -14.40 -21.62 9.87
C ARG A 21 -15.06 -20.95 11.08
N THR A 22 -15.18 -19.63 11.06
CA THR A 22 -15.90 -18.88 12.11
C THR A 22 -17.39 -19.17 12.07
N VAL A 23 -17.98 -19.40 10.88
CA VAL A 23 -19.38 -19.76 10.73
C VAL A 23 -19.65 -21.22 11.08
N ASP A 24 -18.74 -22.12 10.70
CA ASP A 24 -18.84 -23.55 10.98
C ASP A 24 -17.44 -24.19 10.86
N GLU A 25 -16.90 -24.67 11.97
CA GLU A 25 -15.58 -25.27 12.06
C GLU A 25 -15.43 -26.57 11.26
N ASN A 26 -16.56 -27.25 10.97
CA ASN A 26 -16.59 -28.50 10.20
C ASN A 26 -16.51 -28.26 8.68
N LEU A 27 -16.54 -27.01 8.20
CA LEU A 27 -16.31 -26.72 6.78
C LEU A 27 -14.87 -27.01 6.40
N VAL A 28 -14.69 -27.78 5.33
CA VAL A 28 -13.39 -28.05 4.73
C VAL A 28 -13.16 -27.02 3.63
N VAL A 29 -12.11 -26.23 3.78
CA VAL A 29 -11.72 -25.17 2.82
C VAL A 29 -10.37 -25.56 2.21
N THR A 30 -10.35 -25.67 0.88
CA THR A 30 -9.14 -26.00 0.10
C THR A 30 -8.82 -24.86 -0.86
N ALA A 31 -7.60 -24.31 -0.79
CA ALA A 31 -7.14 -23.31 -1.75
C ALA A 31 -6.56 -23.99 -2.99
N HIS A 32 -6.89 -23.47 -4.18
CA HIS A 32 -6.39 -23.95 -5.47
C HIS A 32 -5.36 -23.00 -6.11
N CYS A 33 -4.97 -21.96 -5.37
CA CYS A 33 -3.97 -20.97 -5.74
C CYS A 33 -3.31 -20.39 -4.47
N GLN A 34 -2.34 -19.51 -4.65
CA GLN A 34 -1.65 -18.80 -3.58
C GLN A 34 -1.89 -17.30 -3.66
N ASN A 35 -1.71 -16.57 -2.53
CA ASN A 35 -1.71 -15.12 -2.57
C ASN A 35 -0.58 -14.64 -3.48
N GLY A 36 -0.88 -13.69 -4.36
CA GLY A 36 0.03 -13.16 -5.36
C GLY A 36 -0.10 -13.79 -6.76
N ASP A 37 -0.82 -14.91 -6.89
CA ASP A 37 -1.09 -15.52 -8.19
C ASP A 37 -2.00 -14.63 -9.04
N LEU A 38 -1.67 -14.52 -10.33
CA LEU A 38 -2.55 -13.91 -11.33
C LEU A 38 -3.51 -14.97 -11.85
N LEU A 39 -4.78 -14.80 -11.58
CA LEU A 39 -5.82 -15.69 -12.09
C LEU A 39 -6.46 -15.13 -13.35
N ALA A 40 -6.82 -16.04 -14.25
CA ALA A 40 -7.68 -15.77 -15.39
C ALA A 40 -9.17 -15.84 -15.01
N ASN A 41 -10.03 -15.33 -15.91
CA ASN A 41 -11.48 -15.47 -15.79
C ASN A 41 -11.88 -16.98 -15.66
N LYS A 42 -12.82 -17.27 -14.76
CA LYS A 42 -13.34 -18.62 -14.41
C LYS A 42 -12.35 -19.53 -13.69
N GLN A 43 -11.18 -19.07 -13.33
CA GLN A 43 -10.22 -19.85 -12.56
C GLN A 43 -10.66 -19.98 -11.10
N MET A 44 -10.47 -21.17 -10.53
CA MET A 44 -10.86 -21.49 -9.15
C MET A 44 -9.88 -20.89 -8.15
N ILE A 45 -10.44 -20.28 -7.09
CA ILE A 45 -9.70 -19.72 -5.95
C ILE A 45 -9.74 -20.70 -4.78
N LEU A 46 -10.95 -21.03 -4.34
CA LEU A 46 -11.23 -21.87 -3.18
C LEU A 46 -12.30 -22.91 -3.51
N GLU A 47 -12.17 -24.07 -2.92
CA GLU A 47 -13.23 -25.07 -2.79
C GLU A 47 -13.66 -25.15 -1.33
N VAL A 48 -14.97 -25.22 -1.09
CA VAL A 48 -15.54 -25.33 0.25
C VAL A 48 -16.55 -26.48 0.24
N SER A 49 -16.38 -27.45 1.14
CA SER A 49 -17.28 -28.58 1.30
C SER A 49 -17.81 -28.68 2.72
N GLY A 50 -19.06 -29.12 2.84
CA GLY A 50 -19.79 -29.26 4.11
C GLY A 50 -21.23 -28.81 4.02
N SER A 51 -21.78 -28.30 5.12
CA SER A 51 -23.15 -27.83 5.20
C SER A 51 -23.44 -26.68 4.23
N ALA A 52 -24.32 -26.89 3.25
CA ALA A 52 -24.75 -25.86 2.33
C ALA A 52 -25.30 -24.61 3.04
N ARG A 53 -26.02 -24.80 4.16
CA ARG A 53 -26.55 -23.71 4.98
C ARG A 53 -25.44 -22.86 5.59
N SER A 54 -24.37 -23.48 6.07
CA SER A 54 -23.21 -22.79 6.65
C SER A 54 -22.41 -22.06 5.56
N ILE A 55 -22.22 -22.69 4.39
CA ILE A 55 -21.56 -22.07 3.23
C ILE A 55 -22.30 -20.81 2.79
N LEU A 56 -23.63 -20.89 2.62
CA LEU A 56 -24.45 -19.72 2.23
C LEU A 56 -24.43 -18.58 3.26
N LYS A 57 -24.35 -18.91 4.57
CA LYS A 57 -24.20 -17.88 5.61
C LYS A 57 -22.86 -17.13 5.51
N ALA A 58 -21.77 -17.83 5.17
CA ALA A 58 -20.44 -17.26 5.06
C ALA A 58 -20.18 -16.53 3.73
N GLU A 59 -20.90 -16.90 2.67
CA GLU A 59 -20.68 -16.48 1.29
C GLU A 59 -20.42 -14.99 1.15
N ARG A 60 -21.40 -14.17 1.52
CA ARG A 60 -21.34 -12.73 1.25
C ARG A 60 -20.15 -12.05 1.94
N VAL A 61 -19.90 -12.40 3.19
CA VAL A 61 -18.77 -11.84 3.96
C VAL A 61 -17.45 -12.27 3.36
N THR A 62 -17.32 -13.55 2.98
CA THR A 62 -16.12 -14.06 2.32
C THR A 62 -15.85 -13.36 0.99
N LEU A 63 -16.88 -13.25 0.12
CA LEU A 63 -16.74 -12.57 -1.17
C LEU A 63 -16.42 -11.08 -1.01
N ASN A 64 -16.91 -10.42 0.03
CA ASN A 64 -16.61 -9.02 0.31
C ASN A 64 -15.12 -8.84 0.67
N PHE A 65 -14.58 -9.65 1.58
CA PHE A 65 -13.16 -9.57 1.93
C PHE A 65 -12.26 -9.95 0.75
N LEU A 66 -12.51 -11.08 0.08
CA LEU A 66 -11.73 -11.49 -1.08
C LEU A 66 -11.80 -10.46 -2.20
N GLY A 67 -13.00 -9.99 -2.57
CA GLY A 67 -13.17 -9.00 -3.62
C GLY A 67 -12.40 -7.72 -3.34
N ARG A 68 -12.45 -7.22 -2.08
CA ARG A 68 -11.70 -6.04 -1.65
C ARG A 68 -10.20 -6.27 -1.73
N MET A 69 -9.69 -7.34 -1.12
CA MET A 69 -8.26 -7.62 -1.05
C MET A 69 -7.66 -7.94 -2.43
N CYS A 70 -8.34 -8.75 -3.24
CA CYS A 70 -7.92 -9.02 -4.62
C CYS A 70 -7.92 -7.75 -5.49
N GLY A 71 -8.90 -6.86 -5.30
CA GLY A 71 -8.97 -5.59 -6.01
C GLY A 71 -7.79 -4.68 -5.68
N ILE A 72 -7.43 -4.55 -4.39
CA ILE A 72 -6.25 -3.80 -3.93
C ILE A 72 -4.97 -4.41 -4.51
N ALA A 73 -4.76 -5.72 -4.37
CA ALA A 73 -3.57 -6.39 -4.87
C ALA A 73 -3.43 -6.24 -6.39
N THR A 74 -4.56 -6.34 -7.13
CA THR A 74 -4.59 -6.18 -8.59
C THR A 74 -4.21 -4.77 -9.03
N LEU A 75 -4.77 -3.73 -8.37
CA LEU A 75 -4.41 -2.36 -8.69
C LEU A 75 -2.95 -2.07 -8.30
N THR A 76 -2.52 -2.53 -7.13
CA THR A 76 -1.13 -2.38 -6.68
C THR A 76 -0.15 -2.98 -7.67
N ARG A 77 -0.42 -4.19 -8.17
CA ARG A 77 0.41 -4.84 -9.20
C ARG A 77 0.55 -3.99 -10.45
N LYS A 78 -0.52 -3.37 -10.92
CA LYS A 78 -0.46 -2.48 -12.09
C LYS A 78 0.49 -1.30 -11.88
N TYR A 79 0.50 -0.71 -10.68
CA TYR A 79 1.47 0.35 -10.34
C TYR A 79 2.90 -0.19 -10.26
N VAL A 80 3.11 -1.32 -9.60
CA VAL A 80 4.44 -1.95 -9.47
C VAL A 80 5.02 -2.31 -10.84
N ASP A 81 4.21 -2.83 -11.75
CA ASP A 81 4.64 -3.18 -13.11
C ASP A 81 5.14 -1.96 -13.89
N GLN A 82 4.57 -0.76 -13.65
CA GLN A 82 5.06 0.50 -14.24
C GLN A 82 6.45 0.90 -13.72
N LEU A 83 6.86 0.43 -12.54
CA LEU A 83 8.17 0.76 -11.95
C LEU A 83 9.31 -0.14 -12.46
N ALA A 84 9.01 -1.15 -13.28
CA ALA A 84 9.99 -2.10 -13.78
C ALA A 84 11.17 -1.39 -14.46
N GLY A 85 12.41 -1.74 -14.07
CA GLY A 85 13.64 -1.13 -14.59
C GLY A 85 14.02 0.21 -13.95
N THR A 86 13.26 0.71 -12.98
CA THR A 86 13.64 1.86 -12.14
C THR A 86 14.09 1.36 -10.76
N LYS A 87 14.70 2.24 -9.94
CA LYS A 87 15.03 1.91 -8.54
C LYS A 87 13.88 2.17 -7.58
N ALA A 88 12.86 2.91 -8.02
CA ALA A 88 11.76 3.35 -7.17
C ALA A 88 10.93 2.16 -6.66
N GLN A 89 10.53 2.22 -5.39
CA GLN A 89 9.66 1.24 -4.75
C GLN A 89 8.32 1.89 -4.40
N LEU A 90 7.23 1.19 -4.69
CA LEU A 90 5.89 1.66 -4.35
C LEU A 90 5.60 1.47 -2.87
N LEU A 91 5.07 2.50 -2.23
CA LEU A 91 4.60 2.47 -0.84
C LEU A 91 3.09 2.69 -0.79
N ASP A 92 2.45 2.03 0.17
CA ASP A 92 1.08 2.37 0.56
C ASP A 92 1.05 3.60 1.49
N THR A 93 -0.11 3.92 2.04
CA THR A 93 -0.28 5.02 3.00
C THR A 93 -1.21 4.63 4.15
N ARG A 94 -1.50 5.56 5.05
CA ARG A 94 -2.53 5.41 6.09
C ARG A 94 -3.94 5.77 5.63
N LYS A 95 -4.14 6.08 4.34
CA LYS A 95 -5.47 6.34 3.75
C LYS A 95 -6.17 5.00 3.50
N THR A 96 -6.62 4.38 4.59
CA THR A 96 -7.24 3.04 4.63
C THR A 96 -8.66 3.12 5.17
N THR A 97 -9.46 2.10 4.86
CA THR A 97 -10.79 1.93 5.46
C THR A 97 -10.66 1.75 6.98
N PRO A 98 -11.42 2.50 7.81
CA PRO A 98 -11.40 2.33 9.25
C PRO A 98 -11.63 0.85 9.65
N GLY A 99 -10.79 0.34 10.55
CA GLY A 99 -10.83 -1.04 11.02
C GLY A 99 -10.21 -2.09 10.07
N LEU A 100 -9.95 -1.77 8.79
CA LEU A 100 -9.45 -2.73 7.80
C LEU A 100 -7.98 -2.53 7.40
N ARG A 101 -7.25 -1.62 8.07
CA ARG A 101 -5.87 -1.27 7.69
C ARG A 101 -4.93 -2.46 7.57
N ILE A 102 -5.02 -3.42 8.50
CA ILE A 102 -4.14 -4.60 8.49
C ILE A 102 -4.38 -5.44 7.23
N LEU A 103 -5.63 -5.62 6.81
CA LEU A 103 -5.99 -6.40 5.64
C LEU A 103 -5.64 -5.67 4.34
N GLU A 104 -5.93 -4.37 4.27
CA GLU A 104 -5.66 -3.57 3.08
C GLU A 104 -4.16 -3.41 2.83
N LYS A 105 -3.35 -3.17 3.88
CA LYS A 105 -1.89 -3.11 3.78
C LYS A 105 -1.27 -4.49 3.47
N SER A 106 -1.84 -5.58 3.96
CA SER A 106 -1.45 -6.93 3.55
C SER A 106 -1.70 -7.15 2.06
N ALA A 107 -2.85 -6.72 1.55
CA ALA A 107 -3.17 -6.84 0.13
C ALA A 107 -2.24 -6.00 -0.77
N THR A 108 -1.76 -4.81 -0.33
CA THR A 108 -0.77 -4.03 -1.08
C THR A 108 0.57 -4.75 -1.18
N VAL A 109 1.01 -5.42 -0.11
CA VAL A 109 2.24 -6.25 -0.13
C VAL A 109 2.10 -7.41 -1.10
N VAL A 110 0.96 -8.09 -1.10
CA VAL A 110 0.67 -9.17 -2.06
C VAL A 110 0.72 -8.65 -3.51
N GLY A 111 0.28 -7.41 -3.75
CA GLY A 111 0.40 -6.73 -5.04
C GLY A 111 1.83 -6.36 -5.43
N GLY A 112 2.79 -6.40 -4.51
CA GLY A 112 4.21 -6.13 -4.73
C GLY A 112 4.68 -4.75 -4.22
N ALA A 113 3.84 -3.98 -3.53
CA ALA A 113 4.26 -2.76 -2.85
C ALA A 113 4.91 -3.08 -1.49
N ARG A 114 5.56 -2.08 -0.90
CA ARG A 114 5.99 -2.12 0.51
C ARG A 114 5.04 -1.32 1.37
N ASN A 115 4.95 -1.66 2.64
CA ASN A 115 4.20 -0.88 3.59
C ASN A 115 4.99 0.36 4.01
N HIS A 116 4.35 1.52 3.95
CA HIS A 116 4.71 2.69 4.75
C HIS A 116 4.30 2.44 6.20
N ARG A 117 4.67 3.34 7.14
CA ARG A 117 4.30 3.21 8.55
C ARG A 117 2.83 2.78 8.72
N PHE A 118 2.61 1.85 9.65
CA PHE A 118 1.28 1.34 9.96
C PHE A 118 0.47 2.31 10.82
N GLY A 119 1.13 2.91 11.81
CA GLY A 119 0.55 3.84 12.77
C GLY A 119 1.43 5.06 13.02
N LEU A 120 1.26 5.67 14.19
CA LEU A 120 2.05 6.81 14.63
C LEU A 120 3.27 6.39 15.48
N SER A 121 3.31 5.13 15.90
CA SER A 121 4.36 4.57 16.77
C SER A 121 5.54 3.96 16.00
N ASP A 122 5.42 3.71 14.72
CA ASP A 122 6.40 2.97 13.91
C ASP A 122 7.14 3.81 12.87
N GLY A 123 6.87 5.11 12.85
CA GLY A 123 7.58 6.06 12.00
C GLY A 123 7.08 7.49 12.21
N VAL A 124 7.97 8.44 12.04
CA VAL A 124 7.68 9.86 12.22
C VAL A 124 7.67 10.55 10.85
N ILE A 125 6.63 11.34 10.59
CA ILE A 125 6.56 12.26 9.45
C ILE A 125 6.26 13.65 9.98
N ILE A 126 7.17 14.57 9.76
CA ILE A 126 7.00 16.00 10.01
C ILE A 126 6.27 16.59 8.81
N LYS A 127 5.09 17.17 9.03
CA LYS A 127 4.23 17.76 8.01
C LYS A 127 4.09 19.25 8.21
N GLU A 128 3.54 19.96 7.22
CA GLU A 128 3.32 21.41 7.24
C GLU A 128 2.83 21.95 8.61
N ASN A 129 1.80 21.34 9.17
CA ASN A 129 1.26 21.77 10.47
C ASN A 129 2.24 21.56 11.64
N HIS A 130 3.08 20.53 11.58
CA HIS A 130 4.12 20.29 12.60
C HIS A 130 5.23 21.35 12.46
N ILE A 131 5.65 21.65 11.23
CA ILE A 131 6.65 22.67 10.92
C ILE A 131 6.20 24.03 11.44
N ARG A 132 4.95 24.42 11.13
CA ARG A 132 4.35 25.67 11.62
C ARG A 132 4.28 25.74 13.14
N ALA A 133 3.85 24.65 13.78
CA ALA A 133 3.76 24.59 15.25
C ALA A 133 5.12 24.62 15.95
N ALA A 134 6.15 24.06 15.33
CA ALA A 134 7.52 24.07 15.85
C ALA A 134 8.23 25.41 15.64
N GLY A 135 7.88 26.13 14.57
CA GLY A 135 8.54 27.38 14.16
C GLY A 135 9.58 27.21 13.05
N GLY A 136 9.66 26.03 12.39
CA GLY A 136 10.54 25.75 11.25
C GLY A 136 10.90 24.28 11.16
N ILE A 137 11.45 23.86 10.01
CA ILE A 137 11.85 22.48 9.73
C ILE A 137 12.98 22.06 10.67
N THR A 138 14.04 22.86 10.74
CA THR A 138 15.22 22.60 11.56
C THR A 138 14.84 22.36 13.02
N ILE A 139 14.03 23.26 13.60
CA ILE A 139 13.58 23.14 14.99
C ILE A 139 12.72 21.90 15.20
N ALA A 140 11.86 21.55 14.24
CA ALA A 140 11.03 20.36 14.32
C ALA A 140 11.85 19.07 14.30
N VAL A 141 12.87 19.00 13.44
CA VAL A 141 13.78 17.84 13.34
C VAL A 141 14.62 17.71 14.62
N GLU A 142 15.23 18.79 15.09
CA GLU A 142 16.08 18.81 16.30
C GLU A 142 15.30 18.29 17.53
N ARG A 143 14.11 18.84 17.80
CA ARG A 143 13.25 18.42 18.92
C ARG A 143 12.90 16.94 18.88
N LEU A 144 12.64 16.40 17.68
CA LEU A 144 12.32 14.98 17.53
C LEU A 144 13.57 14.11 17.67
N SER A 145 14.71 14.52 17.13
CA SER A 145 15.97 13.79 17.25
C SER A 145 16.40 13.59 18.72
N GLU A 146 16.11 14.56 19.59
CA GLU A 146 16.41 14.46 21.03
C GLU A 146 15.50 13.48 21.78
N SER A 147 14.28 13.25 21.27
CA SER A 147 13.23 12.49 22.00
C SER A 147 12.97 11.11 21.41
N LEU A 148 13.33 10.86 20.15
CA LEU A 148 13.04 9.60 19.47
C LEU A 148 14.10 8.53 19.77
N PRO A 149 13.69 7.25 19.80
CA PRO A 149 14.65 6.15 19.77
C PRO A 149 15.52 6.21 18.50
N PRO A 150 16.82 5.91 18.57
CA PRO A 150 17.75 6.03 17.43
C PRO A 150 17.43 5.11 16.25
N THR A 151 16.50 4.17 16.43
CA THR A 151 16.02 3.25 15.38
C THR A 151 14.85 3.81 14.57
N ILE A 152 14.27 4.93 14.98
CA ILE A 152 13.14 5.57 14.27
C ILE A 152 13.66 6.67 13.38
N LYS A 153 13.44 6.52 12.08
CA LYS A 153 13.80 7.53 11.07
C LYS A 153 12.83 8.70 11.10
N ILE A 154 13.39 9.90 10.85
CA ILE A 154 12.63 11.13 10.66
C ILE A 154 12.44 11.37 9.16
N GLU A 155 11.17 11.44 8.77
CA GLU A 155 10.75 11.86 7.45
C GLU A 155 10.19 13.26 7.51
N VAL A 156 10.56 14.12 6.54
CA VAL A 156 10.06 15.49 6.44
C VAL A 156 9.33 15.68 5.11
N GLU A 157 8.07 16.08 5.17
CA GLU A 157 7.26 16.47 4.02
C GLU A 157 7.60 17.91 3.63
N VAL A 158 8.02 18.11 2.39
CA VAL A 158 8.47 19.40 1.83
C VAL A 158 7.77 19.69 0.52
N SER A 159 7.59 20.98 0.22
CA SER A 159 6.87 21.45 -0.97
C SER A 159 7.75 22.13 -2.02
N ASN A 160 9.04 22.33 -1.73
CA ASN A 160 9.99 22.98 -2.63
C ASN A 160 11.44 22.57 -2.32
N LEU A 161 12.36 22.94 -3.23
CA LEU A 161 13.78 22.58 -3.13
C LEU A 161 14.50 23.24 -1.93
N GLN A 162 14.08 24.43 -1.51
CA GLN A 162 14.68 25.12 -0.36
C GLN A 162 14.37 24.36 0.93
N GLU A 163 13.12 23.96 1.11
CA GLU A 163 12.69 23.12 2.24
C GLU A 163 13.38 21.75 2.21
N ALA A 164 13.56 21.16 1.02
CA ALA A 164 14.28 19.89 0.88
C ALA A 164 15.75 20.01 1.33
N GLN A 165 16.40 21.11 0.99
CA GLN A 165 17.77 21.38 1.46
C GLN A 165 17.80 21.62 2.98
N GLU A 166 16.85 22.40 3.53
CA GLU A 166 16.76 22.66 4.98
C GLU A 166 16.55 21.34 5.75
N ALA A 167 15.62 20.48 5.27
CA ALA A 167 15.37 19.18 5.89
C ALA A 167 16.62 18.29 5.90
N LEU A 168 17.38 18.28 4.78
CA LEU A 168 18.62 17.56 4.70
C LEU A 168 19.68 18.08 5.68
N ASP A 169 19.84 19.39 5.75
CA ASP A 169 20.84 20.03 6.62
C ASP A 169 20.48 19.87 8.10
N ALA A 170 19.19 19.77 8.41
CA ALA A 170 18.69 19.43 9.73
C ALA A 170 18.84 17.94 10.11
N GLY A 171 19.24 17.07 9.17
CA GLY A 171 19.50 15.66 9.42
C GLY A 171 18.32 14.73 9.18
N ALA A 172 17.32 15.14 8.38
CA ALA A 172 16.25 14.25 7.93
C ALA A 172 16.83 13.08 7.11
N GLU A 173 16.43 11.86 7.44
CA GLU A 173 16.91 10.64 6.77
C GLU A 173 16.03 10.28 5.55
N LEU A 174 14.79 10.78 5.54
CA LEU A 174 13.83 10.63 4.46
C LEU A 174 13.17 11.99 4.18
N ILE A 175 13.08 12.37 2.93
CA ILE A 175 12.48 13.64 2.50
C ILE A 175 11.37 13.33 1.50
N MET A 176 10.12 13.68 1.90
CA MET A 176 8.95 13.48 1.05
C MET A 176 8.69 14.74 0.22
N LEU A 177 8.81 14.60 -1.09
CA LEU A 177 8.52 15.64 -2.09
C LEU A 177 7.01 15.66 -2.35
N ASP A 178 6.28 16.54 -1.66
CA ASP A 178 4.82 16.57 -1.73
C ASP A 178 4.34 17.48 -2.86
N ASN A 179 3.63 16.91 -3.83
CA ASN A 179 3.06 17.60 -4.99
C ASN A 179 4.05 18.42 -5.84
N MET A 180 5.34 18.08 -5.82
CA MET A 180 6.35 18.74 -6.64
C MET A 180 6.27 18.27 -8.11
N SER A 181 6.68 19.13 -9.05
CA SER A 181 6.77 18.79 -10.47
C SER A 181 7.90 17.78 -10.74
N LEU A 182 7.83 17.07 -11.87
CA LEU A 182 8.89 16.14 -12.28
C LEU A 182 10.26 16.81 -12.35
N ALA A 183 10.33 18.04 -12.87
CA ALA A 183 11.57 18.81 -12.95
C ALA A 183 12.15 19.16 -11.57
N GLU A 184 11.29 19.50 -10.60
CA GLU A 184 11.70 19.75 -9.22
C GLU A 184 12.16 18.46 -8.53
N MET A 185 11.46 17.33 -8.75
CA MET A 185 11.90 16.02 -8.24
C MET A 185 13.27 15.62 -8.77
N GLU A 186 13.53 15.78 -10.09
CA GLU A 186 14.85 15.54 -10.67
C GLU A 186 15.91 16.46 -10.07
N MET A 187 15.59 17.73 -9.82
CA MET A 187 16.50 18.68 -9.19
C MET A 187 16.81 18.25 -7.75
N ALA A 188 15.79 17.83 -6.98
CA ALA A 188 15.96 17.31 -5.63
C ALA A 188 16.89 16.08 -5.63
N VAL A 189 16.67 15.12 -6.53
CA VAL A 189 17.54 13.94 -6.67
C VAL A 189 19.01 14.33 -6.92
N ARG A 190 19.24 15.29 -7.83
CA ARG A 190 20.59 15.80 -8.14
C ARG A 190 21.23 16.56 -6.98
N THR A 191 20.42 17.29 -6.20
CA THR A 191 20.92 18.11 -5.08
C THR A 191 21.20 17.26 -3.84
N ILE A 192 20.29 16.35 -3.49
CA ILE A 192 20.39 15.50 -2.30
C ILE A 192 21.50 14.43 -2.48
N ARG A 193 21.69 13.89 -3.70
CA ARG A 193 22.77 12.96 -4.06
C ARG A 193 22.90 11.75 -3.12
N GLY A 194 21.79 11.17 -2.69
CA GLY A 194 21.78 9.99 -1.82
C GLY A 194 22.16 10.24 -0.36
N ARG A 195 22.30 11.51 0.07
CA ARG A 195 22.52 11.87 1.49
C ARG A 195 21.29 11.63 2.36
N ALA A 196 20.09 11.66 1.77
CA ALA A 196 18.84 11.22 2.32
C ALA A 196 18.07 10.41 1.27
N LEU A 197 17.14 9.58 1.70
CA LEU A 197 16.20 8.90 0.80
C LEU A 197 15.11 9.89 0.36
N LEU A 198 14.66 9.77 -0.89
CA LEU A 198 13.63 10.63 -1.46
C LEU A 198 12.36 9.84 -1.74
N GLU A 199 11.24 10.35 -1.24
CA GLU A 199 9.91 9.85 -1.51
C GLU A 199 9.13 10.87 -2.33
N ALA A 200 8.50 10.46 -3.44
CA ALA A 200 7.52 11.30 -4.14
C ALA A 200 6.11 10.96 -3.65
N SER A 201 5.34 11.99 -3.32
CA SER A 201 3.96 11.88 -2.85
C SER A 201 3.08 12.96 -3.46
N GLY A 202 1.77 12.72 -3.43
CA GLY A 202 0.77 13.67 -3.96
C GLY A 202 0.45 13.45 -5.44
N ASN A 203 -0.85 13.30 -5.74
CA ASN A 203 -1.41 13.16 -7.10
C ASN A 203 -0.74 12.09 -7.99
N VAL A 204 -0.16 11.04 -7.40
CA VAL A 204 0.41 9.92 -8.14
C VAL A 204 -0.71 9.01 -8.64
N THR A 205 -0.78 8.85 -9.97
CA THR A 205 -1.76 8.02 -10.67
C THR A 205 -1.06 6.93 -11.48
N LEU A 206 -1.83 5.98 -12.02
CA LEU A 206 -1.27 4.93 -12.86
C LEU A 206 -0.65 5.49 -14.16
N GLU A 207 -1.17 6.62 -14.64
CA GLU A 207 -0.72 7.28 -15.87
C GLU A 207 0.61 8.02 -15.70
N ASN A 208 0.90 8.55 -14.49
CA ASN A 208 2.11 9.35 -14.27
C ASN A 208 3.19 8.65 -13.42
N VAL A 209 2.87 7.55 -12.73
CA VAL A 209 3.80 6.88 -11.80
C VAL A 209 5.13 6.48 -12.46
N ARG A 210 5.12 6.11 -13.73
CA ARG A 210 6.33 5.80 -14.50
C ARG A 210 7.25 7.02 -14.62
N GLN A 211 6.70 8.17 -15.00
CA GLN A 211 7.46 9.42 -15.13
C GLN A 211 8.02 9.86 -13.77
N VAL A 212 7.24 9.72 -12.70
CA VAL A 212 7.70 9.98 -11.33
C VAL A 212 8.88 9.07 -10.97
N ALA A 213 8.81 7.79 -11.28
CA ALA A 213 9.91 6.85 -10.99
C ALA A 213 11.19 7.18 -11.79
N GLU A 214 11.05 7.67 -13.01
CA GLU A 214 12.17 8.04 -13.89
C GLU A 214 12.92 9.30 -13.41
N THR A 215 12.34 10.12 -12.52
CA THR A 215 13.05 11.23 -11.86
C THR A 215 14.21 10.76 -10.99
N GLY A 216 14.18 9.48 -10.57
CA GLY A 216 15.22 8.88 -9.76
C GLY A 216 14.98 8.96 -8.25
N VAL A 217 13.75 9.17 -7.80
CA VAL A 217 13.36 9.02 -6.39
C VAL A 217 13.48 7.57 -5.93
N ASP A 218 13.61 7.34 -4.62
CA ASP A 218 13.76 6.01 -4.03
C ASP A 218 12.41 5.35 -3.75
N PHE A 219 11.44 6.15 -3.37
CA PHE A 219 10.08 5.71 -3.04
C PHE A 219 9.02 6.56 -3.72
N ILE A 220 7.87 5.93 -3.94
CA ILE A 220 6.66 6.61 -4.41
C ILE A 220 5.51 6.14 -3.55
N SER A 221 4.88 7.03 -2.79
CA SER A 221 3.71 6.68 -2.00
C SER A 221 2.42 7.16 -2.64
N THR A 222 1.40 6.30 -2.63
CA THR A 222 0.07 6.67 -3.08
C THR A 222 -1.02 5.94 -2.31
N GLY A 223 -2.04 6.69 -1.90
CA GLY A 223 -3.24 6.11 -1.31
C GLY A 223 -4.18 5.48 -2.35
N ALA A 224 -4.00 5.82 -3.63
CA ALA A 224 -4.89 5.37 -4.72
C ALA A 224 -4.97 3.85 -4.84
N ILE A 225 -3.87 3.14 -4.56
CA ILE A 225 -3.82 1.67 -4.59
C ILE A 225 -4.81 1.02 -3.60
N ILE A 226 -5.24 1.77 -2.57
CA ILE A 226 -6.23 1.32 -1.59
C ILE A 226 -7.57 2.01 -1.83
N HIS A 227 -7.65 3.35 -1.65
CA HIS A 227 -8.96 4.03 -1.64
C HIS A 227 -9.63 4.12 -3.02
N SER A 228 -8.89 3.95 -4.11
CA SER A 228 -9.43 3.99 -5.49
C SER A 228 -9.46 2.61 -6.15
N SER A 229 -9.13 1.53 -5.42
CA SER A 229 -9.21 0.17 -5.95
C SER A 229 -10.67 -0.27 -6.10
N ARG A 230 -11.00 -0.86 -7.27
CA ARG A 230 -12.26 -1.56 -7.50
C ARG A 230 -12.20 -2.94 -6.85
N TRP A 231 -13.33 -3.44 -6.40
CA TRP A 231 -13.43 -4.82 -5.95
C TRP A 231 -13.29 -5.77 -7.13
N ALA A 232 -12.56 -6.87 -6.95
CA ALA A 232 -12.53 -7.93 -7.93
C ALA A 232 -13.89 -8.64 -7.99
N ASP A 233 -14.35 -8.96 -9.20
CA ASP A 233 -15.62 -9.70 -9.38
C ASP A 233 -15.39 -11.20 -9.18
N LEU A 234 -15.97 -11.73 -8.11
CA LEU A 234 -15.85 -13.11 -7.68
C LEU A 234 -17.26 -13.72 -7.49
N SER A 235 -17.37 -15.03 -7.71
CA SER A 235 -18.63 -15.75 -7.47
C SER A 235 -18.39 -17.03 -6.68
N LEU A 236 -19.33 -17.34 -5.79
CA LEU A 236 -19.46 -18.67 -5.19
C LEU A 236 -20.50 -19.48 -5.98
N LEU A 237 -20.12 -20.64 -6.44
CA LEU A 237 -20.97 -21.55 -7.22
C LEU A 237 -21.07 -22.89 -6.50
N PHE A 238 -22.31 -23.41 -6.38
CA PHE A 238 -22.55 -24.79 -5.93
C PHE A 238 -22.40 -25.75 -7.10
N GLU A 239 -21.74 -26.87 -6.84
CA GLU A 239 -21.80 -28.06 -7.66
C GLU A 239 -22.56 -29.13 -6.88
N VAL A 240 -23.63 -29.63 -7.45
CA VAL A 240 -24.50 -30.67 -6.86
C VAL A 240 -24.12 -32.02 -7.41
#